data_ea867902465340c6e253e3723edaba6a
#
_entry.id   ea867902465340c6e253e3723edaba6a
#
_cell.length_a   1.000
_cell.length_b   1.000
_cell.length_c   1.000
_cell.angle_alpha   90.00
_cell.angle_beta   90.00
_cell.angle_gamma   90.00
#
_symmetry.space_group_name_H-M   'P 1'
#
loop_
_entity.id
_entity.type
_entity.pdbx_description
1 polymer ?
#
loop_
_entity_poly.entity_id
_entity_poly.type
_entity_poly.pdbx_seq_one_letter_code
_entity_poly.pdbx_strand_id
1 'polypeptide(L)'
;MIATYPLPVYVQRFFTERLLTQMRASPNTIASYRDTFRLLLKYAEAQTKLPPTDLHVAHVDADMIGQFLTFCEEERGNSARSRNTRLAAIRSFFKYVAGCEPQLLHHCQKVLAMPSKRHEKRVVDFLTRDEMEALLKAPDQSTWFGRRDRVLLLT
;
A
#
# COMPACT_ATOMS: atom_id res chain seq x y z
N MET A 1 27.78 -21.83 -7.29
CA MET A 1 27.46 -20.37 -7.44
C MET A 1 26.16 -20.10 -6.70
N ILE A 2 26.19 -19.27 -5.69
CA ILE A 2 24.94 -18.80 -5.07
C ILE A 2 24.30 -17.89 -6.10
N ALA A 3 23.10 -18.26 -6.57
CA ALA A 3 22.37 -17.41 -7.51
C ALA A 3 22.13 -16.05 -6.86
N THR A 4 22.65 -15.01 -7.48
CA THR A 4 22.60 -13.64 -6.97
C THR A 4 21.30 -13.01 -7.46
N TYR A 5 20.41 -12.69 -6.53
CA TYR A 5 19.10 -12.06 -6.82
C TYR A 5 19.11 -10.60 -6.34
N PRO A 6 19.66 -9.67 -7.15
CA PRO A 6 19.81 -8.27 -6.76
C PRO A 6 18.43 -7.60 -6.60
N LEU A 7 18.13 -7.14 -5.41
CA LEU A 7 16.84 -6.54 -5.06
C LEU A 7 16.47 -5.34 -5.98
N PRO A 8 17.40 -4.41 -6.30
CA PRO A 8 17.08 -3.26 -7.14
C PRO A 8 16.57 -3.63 -8.52
N VAL A 9 17.15 -4.69 -9.13
CA VAL A 9 16.76 -5.16 -10.46
C VAL A 9 15.31 -5.68 -10.43
N TYR A 10 14.94 -6.48 -9.42
CA TYR A 10 13.58 -6.98 -9.29
C TYR A 10 12.59 -5.89 -8.96
N VAL A 11 12.98 -4.91 -8.12
CA VAL A 11 12.14 -3.74 -7.84
C VAL A 11 11.87 -2.95 -9.12
N GLN A 12 12.91 -2.65 -9.90
CA GLN A 12 12.76 -1.93 -11.17
C GLN A 12 11.82 -2.68 -12.14
N ARG A 13 12.06 -3.97 -12.36
CA ARG A 13 11.22 -4.81 -13.23
C ARG A 13 9.79 -4.90 -12.72
N PHE A 14 9.58 -5.01 -11.42
CA PHE A 14 8.26 -5.02 -10.83
C PHE A 14 7.48 -3.73 -11.14
N PHE A 15 8.11 -2.57 -11.06
CA PHE A 15 7.46 -1.31 -11.39
C PHE A 15 7.19 -1.17 -12.89
N THR A 16 8.17 -1.49 -13.75
CA THR A 16 8.05 -1.28 -15.20
C THR A 16 7.20 -2.35 -15.87
N GLU A 17 7.46 -3.63 -15.60
CA GLU A 17 6.80 -4.76 -16.27
C GLU A 17 5.46 -5.07 -15.59
N ARG A 18 5.46 -5.26 -14.25
CA ARG A 18 4.27 -5.75 -13.56
C ARG A 18 3.24 -4.64 -13.35
N LEU A 19 3.63 -3.54 -12.70
CA LEU A 19 2.67 -2.50 -12.33
C LEU A 19 2.24 -1.65 -13.53
N LEU A 20 3.18 -1.15 -14.32
CA LEU A 20 2.86 -0.27 -15.44
C LEU A 20 2.28 -1.04 -16.63
N THR A 21 2.97 -2.08 -17.10
CA THR A 21 2.61 -2.77 -18.34
C THR A 21 1.50 -3.79 -18.15
N GLN A 22 1.65 -4.74 -17.22
CA GLN A 22 0.71 -5.86 -17.08
C GLN A 22 -0.55 -5.47 -16.29
N MET A 23 -0.41 -4.76 -15.17
CA MET A 23 -1.55 -4.40 -14.31
C MET A 23 -2.19 -3.06 -14.68
N ARG A 24 -1.53 -2.20 -15.41
CA ARG A 24 -1.95 -0.81 -15.66
C ARG A 24 -2.42 -0.13 -14.38
N ALA A 25 -1.60 -0.27 -13.32
CA ALA A 25 -1.91 0.24 -12.00
C ALA A 25 -2.11 1.76 -12.04
N SER A 26 -3.03 2.26 -11.21
CA SER A 26 -3.30 3.69 -11.14
C SER A 26 -2.06 4.49 -10.68
N PRO A 27 -1.92 5.76 -11.07
CA PRO A 27 -0.82 6.62 -10.61
C PRO A 27 -0.71 6.67 -9.08
N ASN A 28 -1.85 6.66 -8.36
CA ASN A 28 -1.89 6.65 -6.90
C ASN A 28 -1.34 5.35 -6.32
N THR A 29 -1.65 4.20 -6.92
CA THR A 29 -1.10 2.90 -6.51
C THR A 29 0.40 2.88 -6.71
N ILE A 30 0.90 3.34 -7.87
CA ILE A 30 2.33 3.40 -8.18
C ILE A 30 3.06 4.32 -7.19
N ALA A 31 2.49 5.49 -6.89
CA ALA A 31 3.07 6.44 -5.93
C ALA A 31 3.15 5.84 -4.51
N SER A 32 2.07 5.17 -4.05
CA SER A 32 2.01 4.50 -2.76
C SER A 32 3.03 3.37 -2.64
N TYR A 33 3.16 2.55 -3.68
CA TYR A 33 4.14 1.46 -3.73
C TYR A 33 5.57 2.01 -3.76
N ARG A 34 5.84 3.03 -4.58
CA ARG A 34 7.14 3.70 -4.63
C ARG A 34 7.56 4.27 -3.27
N ASP A 35 6.66 4.93 -2.55
CA ASP A 35 6.95 5.43 -1.20
C ASP A 35 7.28 4.27 -0.24
N THR A 36 6.53 3.17 -0.31
CA THR A 36 6.79 1.97 0.50
C THR A 36 8.19 1.41 0.24
N PHE A 37 8.56 1.19 -1.03
CA PHE A 37 9.87 0.64 -1.37
C PHE A 37 11.02 1.59 -1.06
N ARG A 38 10.83 2.89 -1.25
CA ARG A 38 11.83 3.90 -0.87
C ARG A 38 12.14 3.83 0.63
N LEU A 39 11.11 3.70 1.46
CA LEU A 39 11.28 3.58 2.92
C LEU A 39 11.88 2.23 3.31
N LEU A 40 11.42 1.14 2.71
CA LEU A 40 11.93 -0.20 2.97
C LEU A 40 13.43 -0.31 2.63
N LEU A 41 13.85 0.22 1.47
CA LEU A 41 15.26 0.20 1.07
C LEU A 41 16.15 1.02 2.03
N LYS A 42 15.69 2.19 2.46
CA LYS A 42 16.40 3.00 3.48
C LYS A 42 16.49 2.27 4.82
N TYR A 43 15.43 1.60 5.22
CA TYR A 43 15.41 0.82 6.45
C TYR A 43 16.38 -0.37 6.35
N ALA A 44 16.32 -1.12 5.25
CA ALA A 44 17.20 -2.26 5.00
C ALA A 44 18.69 -1.84 4.97
N GLU A 45 19.02 -0.72 4.31
CA GLU A 45 20.37 -0.13 4.32
C GLU A 45 20.83 0.19 5.75
N ALA A 46 20.00 0.80 6.58
CA ALA A 46 20.31 1.13 7.94
C ALA A 46 20.56 -0.14 8.82
N GLN A 47 19.83 -1.23 8.57
CA GLN A 47 19.96 -2.48 9.32
C GLN A 47 21.14 -3.32 8.85
N THR A 48 21.31 -3.48 7.54
CA THR A 48 22.34 -4.37 6.95
C THR A 48 23.69 -3.69 6.78
N LYS A 49 23.73 -2.35 6.80
CA LYS A 49 24.90 -1.54 6.43
C LYS A 49 25.36 -1.74 4.98
N LEU A 50 24.53 -2.36 4.15
CA LEU A 50 24.77 -2.53 2.72
C LEU A 50 24.05 -1.43 1.94
N PRO A 51 24.69 -0.82 0.94
CA PRO A 51 24.01 0.12 0.07
C PRO A 51 22.88 -0.58 -0.69
N PRO A 52 21.82 0.13 -1.09
CA PRO A 52 20.69 -0.46 -1.81
C PRO A 52 21.07 -1.25 -3.07
N THR A 53 22.18 -0.88 -3.72
CA THR A 53 22.73 -1.59 -4.90
C THR A 53 23.17 -3.03 -4.61
N ASP A 54 23.62 -3.28 -3.39
CA ASP A 54 24.20 -4.57 -2.96
C ASP A 54 23.18 -5.42 -2.18
N LEU A 55 21.96 -4.90 -2.03
CA LEU A 55 20.88 -5.66 -1.40
C LEU A 55 20.38 -6.77 -2.34
N HIS A 56 20.20 -7.95 -1.79
CA HIS A 56 19.58 -9.09 -2.44
C HIS A 56 18.19 -9.35 -1.86
N VAL A 57 17.34 -10.03 -2.61
CA VAL A 57 15.99 -10.41 -2.15
C VAL A 57 16.05 -11.18 -0.83
N ALA A 58 17.08 -12.02 -0.63
CA ALA A 58 17.28 -12.79 0.59
C ALA A 58 17.54 -11.94 1.85
N HIS A 59 18.04 -10.70 1.70
CA HIS A 59 18.26 -9.79 2.84
C HIS A 59 16.94 -9.20 3.37
N VAL A 60 15.87 -9.23 2.57
CA VAL A 60 14.55 -8.68 2.95
C VAL A 60 13.62 -9.87 3.23
N ASP A 61 13.75 -10.43 4.41
CA ASP A 61 12.93 -11.55 4.88
C ASP A 61 11.68 -11.08 5.65
N ALA A 62 10.88 -12.05 6.12
CA ALA A 62 9.67 -11.76 6.87
C ALA A 62 9.94 -11.04 8.19
N ASP A 63 11.06 -11.35 8.86
CA ASP A 63 11.43 -10.75 10.13
C ASP A 63 11.83 -9.28 9.94
N MET A 64 12.66 -8.99 8.95
CA MET A 64 13.02 -7.61 8.59
C MET A 64 11.79 -6.79 8.18
N ILE A 65 10.90 -7.37 7.38
CA ILE A 65 9.65 -6.70 6.98
C ILE A 65 8.77 -6.43 8.20
N GLY A 66 8.68 -7.37 9.13
CA GLY A 66 7.97 -7.20 10.41
C GLY A 66 8.51 -6.02 11.20
N GLN A 67 9.82 -5.95 11.38
CA GLN A 67 10.52 -4.84 12.07
C GLN A 67 10.33 -3.51 11.34
N PHE A 68 10.40 -3.49 10.01
CA PHE A 68 10.14 -2.31 9.20
C PHE A 68 8.70 -1.79 9.39
N LEU A 69 7.71 -2.67 9.42
CA LEU A 69 6.32 -2.28 9.63
C LEU A 69 6.09 -1.73 11.05
N THR A 70 6.75 -2.31 12.07
CA THR A 70 6.75 -1.80 13.44
C THR A 70 7.41 -0.42 13.52
N PHE A 71 8.57 -0.25 12.91
CA PHE A 71 9.22 1.06 12.76
C PHE A 71 8.30 2.11 12.12
N CYS A 72 7.54 1.74 11.08
CA CYS A 72 6.58 2.66 10.47
C CYS A 72 5.45 3.07 11.42
N GLU A 73 5.00 2.19 12.33
CA GLU A 73 3.97 2.51 13.31
C GLU A 73 4.54 3.37 14.46
N GLU A 74 5.64 2.98 15.06
CA GLU A 74 6.20 3.59 16.28
C GLU A 74 6.94 4.90 16.00
N GLU A 75 7.84 4.91 15.02
CA GLU A 75 8.68 6.07 14.75
C GLU A 75 8.05 7.08 13.77
N ARG A 76 7.14 6.61 12.91
CA ARG A 76 6.51 7.45 11.88
C ARG A 76 5.02 7.70 12.13
N GLY A 77 4.46 7.16 13.22
CA GLY A 77 3.06 7.34 13.59
C GLY A 77 2.05 6.80 12.56
N ASN A 78 2.41 5.78 11.78
CA ASN A 78 1.51 5.21 10.79
C ASN A 78 0.36 4.45 11.48
N SER A 79 -0.86 4.64 10.97
CA SER A 79 -2.01 3.84 11.40
C SER A 79 -1.87 2.37 10.94
N ALA A 80 -2.61 1.46 11.60
CA ALA A 80 -2.70 0.06 11.21
C ALA A 80 -3.16 -0.10 9.74
N ARG A 81 -4.01 0.80 9.24
CA ARG A 81 -4.43 0.85 7.83
C ARG A 81 -3.25 1.15 6.92
N SER A 82 -2.46 2.19 7.22
CA SER A 82 -1.26 2.55 6.45
C SER A 82 -0.22 1.45 6.46
N ARG A 83 0.01 0.81 7.63
CA ARG A 83 0.85 -0.38 7.76
C ARG A 83 0.39 -1.50 6.82
N ASN A 84 -0.89 -1.82 6.80
CA ASN A 84 -1.45 -2.87 5.94
C ASN A 84 -1.33 -2.53 4.44
N THR A 85 -1.47 -1.26 4.08
CA THR A 85 -1.23 -0.81 2.70
C THR A 85 0.22 -1.04 2.28
N ARG A 86 1.19 -0.76 3.16
CA ARG A 86 2.60 -1.06 2.90
C ARG A 86 2.86 -2.56 2.79
N LEU A 87 2.28 -3.36 3.69
CA LEU A 87 2.39 -4.82 3.62
C LEU A 87 1.78 -5.37 2.32
N ALA A 88 0.68 -4.82 1.83
CA ALA A 88 0.07 -5.21 0.57
C ALA A 88 1.00 -4.94 -0.63
N ALA A 89 1.68 -3.78 -0.65
CA ALA A 89 2.68 -3.46 -1.67
C ALA A 89 3.85 -4.45 -1.66
N ILE A 90 4.37 -4.76 -0.47
CA ILE A 90 5.48 -5.72 -0.28
C ILE A 90 5.04 -7.12 -0.73
N ARG A 91 3.87 -7.58 -0.34
CA ARG A 91 3.33 -8.89 -0.78
C ARG A 91 3.16 -8.97 -2.29
N SER A 92 2.67 -7.91 -2.92
CA SER A 92 2.53 -7.85 -4.38
C SER A 92 3.88 -8.05 -5.08
N PHE A 93 4.93 -7.44 -4.54
CA PHE A 93 6.30 -7.63 -5.03
C PHE A 93 6.80 -9.06 -4.83
N PHE A 94 6.67 -9.61 -3.63
CA PHE A 94 7.15 -10.98 -3.36
C PHE A 94 6.35 -12.04 -4.13
N LYS A 95 5.07 -11.78 -4.42
CA LYS A 95 4.28 -12.61 -5.35
C LYS A 95 4.85 -12.57 -6.77
N TYR A 96 5.29 -11.41 -7.24
CA TYR A 96 5.95 -11.25 -8.53
C TYR A 96 7.29 -12.00 -8.55
N VAL A 97 8.14 -11.81 -7.52
CA VAL A 97 9.44 -12.51 -7.40
C VAL A 97 9.27 -14.02 -7.38
N ALA A 98 8.29 -14.55 -6.63
CA ALA A 98 8.00 -15.98 -6.59
C ALA A 98 7.62 -16.57 -7.96
N GLY A 99 7.00 -15.77 -8.82
CA GLY A 99 6.70 -16.17 -10.20
C GLY A 99 7.90 -16.10 -11.13
N CYS A 100 8.87 -15.23 -10.85
CA CYS A 100 10.10 -15.12 -11.65
C CYS A 100 11.15 -16.15 -11.25
N GLU A 101 11.26 -16.43 -9.93
CA GLU A 101 12.35 -17.21 -9.33
C GLU A 101 11.81 -18.34 -8.45
N PRO A 102 11.55 -19.53 -9.01
CA PRO A 102 11.04 -20.66 -8.23
C PRO A 102 11.93 -21.05 -7.05
N GLN A 103 13.23 -20.79 -7.13
CA GLN A 103 14.21 -21.09 -6.06
C GLN A 103 13.96 -20.23 -4.81
N LEU A 104 13.36 -19.04 -4.95
CA LEU A 104 12.99 -18.15 -3.85
C LEU A 104 11.57 -18.41 -3.31
N LEU A 105 10.87 -19.41 -3.82
CA LEU A 105 9.46 -19.65 -3.47
C LEU A 105 9.25 -19.78 -1.96
N HIS A 106 10.08 -20.57 -1.27
CA HIS A 106 9.97 -20.73 0.19
C HIS A 106 10.18 -19.42 0.95
N HIS A 107 11.15 -18.63 0.54
CA HIS A 107 11.40 -17.30 1.11
C HIS A 107 10.20 -16.37 0.89
N CYS A 108 9.69 -16.31 -0.33
CA CYS A 108 8.52 -15.51 -0.68
C CYS A 108 7.27 -15.95 0.09
N GLN A 109 7.04 -17.26 0.26
CA GLN A 109 5.91 -17.79 1.01
C GLN A 109 5.86 -17.30 2.45
N LYS A 110 7.01 -17.20 3.14
CA LYS A 110 7.07 -16.64 4.51
C LYS A 110 6.56 -15.20 4.55
N VAL A 111 6.96 -14.38 3.58
CA VAL A 111 6.49 -12.98 3.48
C VAL A 111 4.99 -12.93 3.14
N LEU A 112 4.53 -13.77 2.22
CA LEU A 112 3.13 -13.82 1.82
C LEU A 112 2.21 -14.28 2.96
N ALA A 113 2.70 -15.11 3.87
CA ALA A 113 1.97 -15.61 5.03
C ALA A 113 1.83 -14.58 6.17
N MET A 114 2.57 -13.46 6.16
CA MET A 114 2.50 -12.43 7.21
C MET A 114 1.05 -11.90 7.34
N PRO A 115 0.45 -11.84 8.54
CA PRO A 115 -0.92 -11.39 8.71
C PRO A 115 -1.05 -9.87 8.59
N SER A 116 -2.19 -9.41 8.08
CA SER A 116 -2.59 -8.01 8.18
C SER A 116 -3.06 -7.70 9.61
N LYS A 117 -2.73 -6.52 10.11
CA LYS A 117 -3.19 -6.06 11.43
C LYS A 117 -4.66 -5.65 11.36
N ARG A 118 -5.45 -6.09 12.32
CA ARG A 118 -6.84 -5.64 12.44
C ARG A 118 -6.88 -4.12 12.67
N HIS A 119 -7.75 -3.44 11.97
CA HIS A 119 -8.01 -2.02 12.18
C HIS A 119 -9.53 -1.79 12.18
N GLU A 120 -9.93 -0.83 12.96
CA GLU A 120 -11.33 -0.43 12.98
C GLU A 120 -11.70 0.22 11.64
N LYS A 121 -12.74 -0.28 11.03
CA LYS A 121 -13.39 0.43 9.93
C LYS A 121 -14.22 1.55 10.57
N ARG A 122 -13.98 2.80 10.19
CA ARG A 122 -14.92 3.86 10.55
C ARG A 122 -16.31 3.40 10.09
N VAL A 123 -17.21 3.28 11.05
CA VAL A 123 -18.63 3.16 10.74
C VAL A 123 -18.97 4.46 10.01
N VAL A 124 -19.54 4.34 8.82
CA VAL A 124 -20.09 5.50 8.14
C VAL A 124 -21.32 5.89 8.95
N ASP A 125 -21.27 7.04 9.61
CA ASP A 125 -22.44 7.59 10.28
C ASP A 125 -23.47 7.89 9.19
N PHE A 126 -24.60 7.21 9.27
CA PHE A 126 -25.73 7.50 8.40
C PHE A 126 -26.44 8.74 8.95
N LEU A 127 -26.82 9.63 8.04
CA LEU A 127 -27.65 10.77 8.39
C LEU A 127 -28.97 10.25 8.99
N THR A 128 -29.36 10.82 10.10
CA THR A 128 -30.70 10.63 10.65
C THR A 128 -31.73 11.23 9.68
N ARG A 129 -32.99 10.83 9.81
CA ARG A 129 -34.06 11.37 8.97
C ARG A 129 -34.13 12.89 9.07
N ASP A 130 -34.01 13.43 10.28
CA ASP A 130 -34.07 14.87 10.54
C ASP A 130 -32.90 15.63 9.92
N GLU A 131 -31.68 15.06 9.99
CA GLU A 131 -30.50 15.62 9.33
C GLU A 131 -30.63 15.60 7.82
N MET A 132 -31.19 14.51 7.26
CA MET A 132 -31.43 14.39 5.83
C MET A 132 -32.49 15.41 5.36
N GLU A 133 -33.59 15.60 6.12
CA GLU A 133 -34.60 16.61 5.82
C GLU A 133 -34.03 18.04 5.93
N ALA A 134 -33.17 18.31 6.92
CA ALA A 134 -32.48 19.58 7.05
C ALA A 134 -31.55 19.86 5.86
N LEU A 135 -30.80 18.84 5.43
CA LEU A 135 -29.93 18.94 4.26
C LEU A 135 -30.69 19.24 2.97
N LEU A 136 -31.85 18.59 2.78
CA LEU A 136 -32.72 18.81 1.62
C LEU A 136 -33.40 20.19 1.62
N LYS A 137 -33.57 20.80 2.77
CA LYS A 137 -34.14 22.16 2.93
C LYS A 137 -33.09 23.26 2.82
N ALA A 138 -31.78 22.94 3.00
CA ALA A 138 -30.71 23.93 3.02
C ALA A 138 -30.53 24.75 1.71
N PRO A 139 -30.70 24.18 0.49
CA PRO A 139 -30.57 24.95 -0.73
C PRO A 139 -31.70 26.00 -0.89
N ASP A 140 -31.33 27.23 -1.19
CA ASP A 140 -32.29 28.31 -1.45
C ASP A 140 -33.03 28.09 -2.76
N GLN A 141 -34.30 27.66 -2.67
CA GLN A 141 -35.14 27.33 -3.81
C GLN A 141 -35.60 28.53 -4.61
N SER A 142 -35.38 29.75 -4.14
CA SER A 142 -35.68 30.97 -4.89
C SER A 142 -34.68 31.17 -6.05
N THR A 143 -33.49 30.60 -5.94
CA THR A 143 -32.44 30.67 -6.96
C THR A 143 -32.42 29.44 -7.87
N TRP A 144 -31.92 29.61 -9.09
CA TRP A 144 -31.73 28.49 -10.03
C TRP A 144 -30.72 27.48 -9.50
N PHE A 145 -29.64 27.97 -8.88
CA PHE A 145 -28.61 27.12 -8.29
C PHE A 145 -29.15 26.27 -7.13
N GLY A 146 -29.91 26.85 -6.21
CA GLY A 146 -30.50 26.11 -5.11
C GLY A 146 -31.52 25.06 -5.55
N ARG A 147 -32.32 25.34 -6.62
CA ARG A 147 -33.20 24.32 -7.21
C ARG A 147 -32.41 23.15 -7.80
N ARG A 148 -31.34 23.44 -8.55
CA ARG A 148 -30.43 22.41 -9.09
C ARG A 148 -29.81 21.57 -7.96
N ASP A 149 -29.28 22.22 -6.94
CA ASP A 149 -28.58 21.55 -5.83
C ASP A 149 -29.55 20.64 -5.04
N ARG A 150 -30.79 21.06 -4.86
CA ARG A 150 -31.83 20.22 -4.25
C ARG A 150 -32.13 18.97 -5.10
N VAL A 151 -32.22 19.11 -6.42
CA VAL A 151 -32.42 17.95 -7.30
C VAL A 151 -31.27 16.96 -7.21
N LEU A 152 -30.03 17.47 -7.15
CA LEU A 152 -28.85 16.62 -7.01
C LEU A 152 -28.79 15.88 -5.65
N LEU A 153 -29.37 16.47 -4.58
CA LEU A 153 -29.43 15.82 -3.28
C LEU A 153 -30.56 14.76 -3.19
N LEU A 154 -31.51 14.77 -4.12
CA LEU A 154 -32.63 13.82 -4.18
C LEU A 154 -32.34 12.60 -5.07
N THR A 155 -31.22 12.61 -5.83
CA THR A 155 -30.79 11.50 -6.69
C THR A 155 -29.72 10.63 -6.02
#